data_cbaeadfcaf48a06514d5360ff5c9eda6
#
_entry.id   cbaeadfcaf48a06514d5360ff5c9eda6
#
_cell.length_a   1.000
_cell.length_b   1.000
_cell.length_c   1.000
_cell.angle_alpha   90.00
_cell.angle_beta   90.00
_cell.angle_gamma   90.00
#
_symmetry.space_group_name_H-M   'P 1'
#
loop_
_entity.id
_entity.type
_entity.pdbx_description
1 polymer ?
#
loop_
_entity_poly.entity_id
_entity_poly.type
_entity_poly.pdbx_seq_one_letter_code
_entity_poly.pdbx_strand_id
1 'polypeptide(L)'
;DLLDTNLQVRVTKKLTDTCKSLGGASFMRPLLEAATKRATAFKKLAPARPVEESEGIKFIDLTVQCGFPSPAADYAENDLTLTDYFVKNRDATLIIEARGDSMIDAGIFEGDILMINRSIEPRPGDIVLAYLQGEFTLKTLKFANGQPELHPQNSSGNYPVIRPGEYDDFQIEGVLVGSGRRYRN
;
A
#
# COMPACT_ATOMS: atom_id res chain seq x y z
N ASP A 1 -7.15 20.40 4.92
CA ASP A 1 -6.78 20.64 6.33
C ASP A 1 -7.90 20.42 7.36
N LEU A 2 -9.19 20.50 6.98
CA LEU A 2 -10.32 20.32 7.91
C LEU A 2 -10.79 18.85 8.03
N LEU A 3 -10.51 18.00 7.05
CA LEU A 3 -10.89 16.57 7.06
C LEU A 3 -9.94 15.72 7.91
N ASP A 4 -8.66 16.08 7.96
CA ASP A 4 -7.64 15.35 8.71
C ASP A 4 -7.77 15.58 10.23
N THR A 5 -8.18 16.79 10.62
CA THR A 5 -8.42 17.15 12.02
C THR A 5 -9.64 16.39 12.60
N ASN A 6 -10.67 16.13 11.79
CA ASN A 6 -11.86 15.39 12.22
C ASN A 6 -11.59 13.89 12.41
N LEU A 7 -10.73 13.29 11.62
CA LEU A 7 -10.36 11.88 11.76
C LEU A 7 -9.49 11.67 13.00
N GLN A 8 -8.51 12.56 13.23
CA GLN A 8 -7.68 12.53 14.43
C GLN A 8 -8.51 12.75 15.71
N VAL A 9 -9.45 13.70 15.69
CA VAL A 9 -10.34 13.94 16.83
C VAL A 9 -11.25 12.75 17.10
N ARG A 10 -11.75 12.06 16.08
CA ARG A 10 -12.59 10.85 16.24
C ARG A 10 -11.81 9.66 16.78
N VAL A 11 -10.57 9.43 16.30
CA VAL A 11 -9.71 8.33 16.79
C VAL A 11 -9.30 8.60 18.24
N THR A 12 -8.87 9.83 18.55
CA THR A 12 -8.49 10.22 19.92
C THR A 12 -9.68 10.15 20.89
N LYS A 13 -10.87 10.57 20.45
CA LYS A 13 -12.07 10.54 21.28
C LYS A 13 -12.56 9.11 21.54
N LYS A 14 -12.49 8.23 20.54
CA LYS A 14 -12.85 6.81 20.70
C LYS A 14 -11.86 6.07 21.61
N LEU A 15 -10.57 6.40 21.54
CA LEU A 15 -9.54 5.88 22.43
C LEU A 15 -9.72 6.39 23.87
N THR A 16 -10.03 7.69 24.07
CA THR A 16 -10.27 8.26 25.42
C THR A 16 -11.55 7.72 26.07
N ASP A 17 -12.60 7.45 25.31
CA ASP A 17 -13.84 6.89 25.84
C ASP A 17 -13.68 5.42 26.23
N THR A 18 -12.93 4.64 25.46
CA THR A 18 -12.54 3.25 25.81
C THR A 18 -11.63 3.21 27.04
N CYS A 19 -10.81 4.22 27.25
CA CYS A 19 -9.88 4.33 28.36
C CYS A 19 -10.53 4.63 29.70
N LYS A 20 -11.61 5.38 29.72
CA LYS A 20 -12.36 5.66 30.96
C LYS A 20 -13.03 4.40 31.52
N SER A 21 -13.23 3.39 30.68
CA SER A 21 -13.83 2.11 31.07
C SER A 21 -12.83 1.06 31.56
N LEU A 22 -11.51 1.23 31.33
CA LEU A 22 -10.47 0.21 31.59
C LEU A 22 -9.44 0.57 32.69
N GLY A 23 -9.64 1.64 33.42
CA GLY A 23 -9.07 1.91 34.76
C GLY A 23 -7.54 1.79 34.92
N GLY A 24 -6.71 2.42 34.10
CA GLY A 24 -5.29 2.43 34.39
C GLY A 24 -4.39 3.24 33.45
N ALA A 25 -3.84 4.36 33.95
CA ALA A 25 -2.97 5.27 33.21
C ALA A 25 -1.61 4.65 32.79
N SER A 26 -1.19 3.56 33.40
CA SER A 26 0.12 2.92 33.15
C SER A 26 0.12 2.02 31.91
N PHE A 27 -1.02 1.45 31.54
CA PHE A 27 -1.16 0.57 30.37
C PHE A 27 -1.28 1.36 29.03
N MET A 28 -1.54 2.65 29.12
CA MET A 28 -1.84 3.50 27.96
C MET A 28 -0.64 4.15 27.29
N ARG A 29 0.47 4.34 27.98
CA ARG A 29 1.65 4.99 27.39
C ARG A 29 2.16 4.26 26.13
N PRO A 30 2.32 2.93 26.13
CA PRO A 30 2.77 2.22 24.93
C PRO A 30 1.81 2.33 23.75
N LEU A 31 0.49 2.24 24.02
CA LEU A 31 -0.53 2.35 22.97
C LEU A 31 -0.61 3.76 22.35
N LEU A 32 -0.45 4.79 23.18
CA LEU A 32 -0.43 6.17 22.71
C LEU A 32 0.85 6.49 21.94
N GLU A 33 1.99 5.96 22.36
CA GLU A 33 3.26 6.08 21.65
C GLU A 33 3.24 5.33 20.31
N ALA A 34 2.66 4.13 20.25
CA ALA A 34 2.46 3.37 19.02
C ALA A 34 1.54 4.12 18.05
N ALA A 35 0.40 4.64 18.52
CA ALA A 35 -0.51 5.44 17.71
C ALA A 35 0.14 6.73 17.19
N THR A 36 0.99 7.37 17.99
CA THR A 36 1.73 8.58 17.58
C THR A 36 2.81 8.27 16.55
N LYS A 37 3.58 7.19 16.74
CA LYS A 37 4.57 6.72 15.77
C LYS A 37 3.90 6.39 14.43
N ARG A 38 2.74 5.72 14.47
CA ARG A 38 1.94 5.38 13.30
C ARG A 38 1.44 6.62 12.57
N ALA A 39 0.86 7.57 13.28
CA ALA A 39 0.41 8.85 12.71
C ALA A 39 1.58 9.62 12.07
N THR A 40 2.78 9.57 12.68
CA THR A 40 3.98 10.21 12.15
C THR A 40 4.51 9.48 10.92
N ALA A 41 4.45 8.15 10.87
CA ALA A 41 4.82 7.36 9.71
C ALA A 41 3.88 7.63 8.53
N PHE A 42 2.55 7.71 8.77
CA PHE A 42 1.58 8.10 7.76
C PHE A 42 1.77 9.52 7.23
N LYS A 43 2.22 10.44 8.06
CA LYS A 43 2.51 11.82 7.63
C LYS A 43 3.68 11.89 6.65
N LYS A 44 4.55 10.86 6.59
CA LYS A 44 5.61 10.73 5.58
C LYS A 44 5.10 10.18 4.23
N LEU A 45 3.97 9.48 4.24
CA LEU A 45 3.27 9.08 3.02
C LEU A 45 2.42 10.28 2.59
N ALA A 46 3.01 11.17 1.79
CA ALA A 46 2.26 12.32 1.26
C ALA A 46 1.05 11.80 0.46
N PRO A 47 -0.16 12.32 0.71
CA PRO A 47 -1.28 12.05 -0.18
C PRO A 47 -0.88 12.47 -1.59
N ALA A 48 -1.29 11.70 -2.59
CA ALA A 48 -1.11 12.08 -3.97
C ALA A 48 -1.63 13.52 -4.15
N ARG A 49 -0.78 14.44 -4.61
CA ARG A 49 -1.23 15.80 -4.91
C ARG A 49 -2.36 15.68 -5.93
N PRO A 50 -3.45 16.47 -5.79
CA PRO A 50 -4.43 16.57 -6.85
C PRO A 50 -3.67 16.96 -8.12
N VAL A 51 -3.64 16.06 -9.08
CA VAL A 51 -3.18 16.43 -10.44
C VAL A 51 -4.28 17.34 -10.94
N GLU A 52 -3.95 18.62 -11.21
CA GLU A 52 -4.82 19.47 -12.01
C GLU A 52 -5.23 18.67 -13.25
N GLU A 53 -6.48 18.75 -13.64
CA GLU A 53 -7.02 18.04 -14.81
C GLU A 53 -6.21 18.43 -16.05
N SER A 54 -5.04 17.84 -16.24
CA SER A 54 -4.38 17.78 -17.52
C SER A 54 -5.20 16.84 -18.40
N GLU A 55 -5.44 17.21 -19.63
CA GLU A 55 -6.03 16.31 -20.64
C GLU A 55 -5.36 14.94 -20.50
N GLY A 56 -6.14 13.94 -20.08
CA GLY A 56 -5.60 12.63 -19.73
C GLY A 56 -4.96 11.99 -20.96
N ILE A 57 -3.84 11.31 -20.75
CA ILE A 57 -3.27 10.47 -21.82
C ILE A 57 -4.29 9.41 -22.17
N LYS A 58 -4.71 9.35 -23.41
CA LYS A 58 -5.69 8.39 -23.90
C LYS A 58 -5.15 6.96 -23.78
N PHE A 59 -5.97 6.05 -23.31
CA PHE A 59 -5.67 4.64 -23.33
C PHE A 59 -6.02 4.06 -24.70
N ILE A 60 -5.05 3.46 -25.37
CA ILE A 60 -5.28 2.75 -26.64
C ILE A 60 -5.37 1.25 -26.30
N ASP A 61 -6.50 0.64 -26.58
CA ASP A 61 -6.70 -0.80 -26.40
C ASP A 61 -5.95 -1.58 -27.51
N LEU A 62 -4.63 -1.60 -27.38
CA LEU A 62 -3.71 -2.28 -28.26
C LEU A 62 -2.94 -3.35 -27.48
N THR A 63 -3.09 -4.59 -27.90
CA THR A 63 -2.25 -5.69 -27.39
C THR A 63 -1.04 -5.87 -28.29
N VAL A 64 0.15 -5.64 -27.75
CA VAL A 64 1.43 -5.86 -28.42
C VAL A 64 2.04 -7.17 -27.95
N GLN A 65 2.35 -8.06 -28.91
CA GLN A 65 3.10 -9.29 -28.60
C GLN A 65 4.59 -8.96 -28.41
N CYS A 66 5.13 -9.34 -27.27
CA CYS A 66 6.56 -9.14 -26.97
C CYS A 66 7.46 -10.23 -27.59
N GLY A 67 6.93 -11.06 -28.47
CA GLY A 67 7.66 -12.09 -29.23
C GLY A 67 7.75 -11.74 -30.72
N PHE A 68 7.10 -12.53 -31.57
CA PHE A 68 7.06 -12.24 -33.01
C PHE A 68 6.12 -11.10 -33.35
N PRO A 69 6.43 -10.30 -34.41
CA PRO A 69 5.53 -9.25 -34.87
C PRO A 69 4.17 -9.81 -35.24
N SER A 70 3.11 -9.12 -34.84
CA SER A 70 1.71 -9.40 -35.24
C SER A 70 1.23 -8.29 -36.18
N PRO A 71 0.32 -8.58 -37.15
CA PRO A 71 -0.30 -7.55 -37.95
C PRO A 71 -1.00 -6.53 -37.05
N ALA A 72 -0.86 -5.25 -37.39
CA ALA A 72 -1.59 -4.19 -36.72
C ALA A 72 -3.08 -4.36 -36.96
N ALA A 73 -3.87 -4.57 -35.92
CA ALA A 73 -5.32 -4.56 -35.96
C ALA A 73 -5.84 -3.12 -35.79
N ASP A 74 -7.09 -2.88 -36.19
CA ASP A 74 -7.76 -1.59 -35.96
C ASP A 74 -7.87 -1.31 -34.46
N TYR A 75 -7.50 -0.10 -34.06
CA TYR A 75 -7.45 0.31 -32.66
C TYR A 75 -8.75 0.95 -32.22
N ALA A 76 -9.24 0.57 -31.04
CA ALA A 76 -10.28 1.32 -30.35
C ALA A 76 -9.62 2.32 -29.38
N GLU A 77 -9.92 3.61 -29.54
CA GLU A 77 -9.60 4.62 -28.54
C GLU A 77 -10.62 4.52 -27.40
N ASN A 78 -10.14 4.32 -26.16
CA ASN A 78 -10.96 4.41 -24.97
C ASN A 78 -10.62 5.70 -24.21
N ASP A 79 -11.65 6.41 -23.75
CA ASP A 79 -11.49 7.61 -22.91
C ASP A 79 -10.99 7.29 -21.49
N LEU A 80 -10.48 6.08 -21.27
CA LEU A 80 -9.94 5.64 -19.99
C LEU A 80 -8.60 6.29 -19.74
N THR A 81 -8.47 7.03 -18.66
CA THR A 81 -7.16 7.57 -18.25
C THR A 81 -6.33 6.49 -17.54
N LEU A 82 -5.01 6.62 -17.55
CA LEU A 82 -4.12 5.73 -16.81
C LEU A 82 -4.48 5.71 -15.32
N THR A 83 -4.90 6.84 -14.78
CA THR A 83 -5.36 6.96 -13.40
C THR A 83 -6.63 6.15 -13.16
N ASP A 84 -7.61 6.21 -14.05
CA ASP A 84 -8.88 5.48 -13.90
C ASP A 84 -8.68 3.97 -14.05
N TYR A 85 -7.69 3.56 -14.86
CA TYR A 85 -7.34 2.16 -15.02
C TYR A 85 -6.81 1.55 -13.71
N PHE A 86 -5.89 2.24 -13.03
CA PHE A 86 -5.24 1.72 -11.82
C PHE A 86 -5.92 2.14 -10.51
N VAL A 87 -6.58 3.32 -10.49
CA VAL A 87 -7.07 3.96 -9.27
C VAL A 87 -8.58 4.02 -9.27
N LYS A 88 -9.24 2.95 -8.85
CA LYS A 88 -10.70 2.89 -8.73
C LYS A 88 -11.26 3.74 -7.57
N ASN A 89 -10.48 3.99 -6.54
CA ASN A 89 -10.85 4.80 -5.38
C ASN A 89 -9.67 5.71 -5.01
N ARG A 90 -9.76 6.98 -5.42
CA ARG A 90 -8.68 7.97 -5.20
C ARG A 90 -8.42 8.22 -3.72
N ASP A 91 -9.46 8.30 -2.89
CA ASP A 91 -9.35 8.61 -1.47
C ASP A 91 -8.72 7.47 -0.66
N ALA A 92 -8.82 6.24 -1.16
CA ALA A 92 -8.25 5.05 -0.53
C ALA A 92 -6.95 4.58 -1.18
N THR A 93 -6.43 5.27 -2.21
CA THR A 93 -5.21 4.85 -2.90
C THR A 93 -4.01 5.68 -2.47
N LEU A 94 -2.95 4.99 -2.07
CA LEU A 94 -1.64 5.57 -1.81
C LEU A 94 -0.72 5.30 -2.99
N ILE A 95 0.11 6.27 -3.35
CA ILE A 95 1.19 6.12 -4.31
C ILE A 95 2.50 6.23 -3.56
N ILE A 96 3.32 5.17 -3.63
CA ILE A 96 4.61 5.08 -2.93
C ILE A 96 5.70 4.61 -3.89
N GLU A 97 6.96 4.86 -3.54
CA GLU A 97 8.13 4.37 -4.27
C GLU A 97 8.71 3.14 -3.57
N ALA A 98 9.01 2.10 -4.33
CA ALA A 98 9.67 0.89 -3.84
C ALA A 98 11.15 1.15 -3.53
N ARG A 99 11.62 0.58 -2.42
CA ARG A 99 13.04 0.55 -2.07
C ARG A 99 13.48 -0.87 -1.72
N GLY A 100 14.66 -1.24 -2.20
CA GLY A 100 15.24 -2.56 -2.00
C GLY A 100 14.71 -3.59 -3.01
N ASP A 101 15.14 -4.81 -2.83
CA ASP A 101 15.00 -5.89 -3.81
C ASP A 101 14.23 -7.12 -3.27
N SER A 102 13.60 -7.02 -2.11
CA SER A 102 12.93 -8.15 -1.45
C SER A 102 11.74 -8.73 -2.25
N MET A 103 11.29 -8.06 -3.33
CA MET A 103 10.13 -8.42 -4.13
C MET A 103 10.46 -8.53 -5.63
N ILE A 104 11.71 -8.74 -6.00
CA ILE A 104 12.16 -8.77 -7.40
C ILE A 104 11.55 -9.92 -8.20
N ASP A 105 11.31 -11.07 -7.58
CA ASP A 105 10.68 -12.23 -8.24
C ASP A 105 9.17 -12.00 -8.49
N ALA A 106 8.58 -11.00 -7.81
CA ALA A 106 7.25 -10.49 -8.11
C ALA A 106 7.26 -9.38 -9.18
N GLY A 107 8.43 -9.09 -9.78
CA GLY A 107 8.60 -8.05 -10.79
C GLY A 107 8.67 -6.63 -10.24
N ILE A 108 8.81 -6.46 -8.92
CA ILE A 108 8.90 -5.16 -8.25
C ILE A 108 10.37 -4.87 -7.95
N PHE A 109 10.86 -3.75 -8.48
CA PHE A 109 12.24 -3.33 -8.36
C PHE A 109 12.36 -1.99 -7.65
N GLU A 110 13.53 -1.70 -7.15
CA GLU A 110 13.83 -0.39 -6.57
C GLU A 110 13.52 0.75 -7.55
N GLY A 111 12.85 1.79 -7.05
CA GLY A 111 12.41 2.95 -7.84
C GLY A 111 11.07 2.75 -8.55
N ASP A 112 10.43 1.58 -8.48
CA ASP A 112 9.09 1.40 -9.01
C ASP A 112 8.07 2.22 -8.22
N ILE A 113 7.10 2.81 -8.92
CA ILE A 113 5.95 3.47 -8.31
C ILE A 113 4.88 2.42 -8.06
N LEU A 114 4.41 2.34 -6.84
CA LEU A 114 3.44 1.35 -6.37
C LEU A 114 2.12 2.03 -6.03
N MET A 115 1.02 1.45 -6.48
CA MET A 115 -0.34 1.89 -6.16
C MET A 115 -0.95 0.93 -5.14
N ILE A 116 -1.19 1.42 -3.95
CA ILE A 116 -1.71 0.65 -2.80
C ILE A 116 -3.15 1.08 -2.53
N ASN A 117 -4.09 0.15 -2.60
CA ASN A 117 -5.47 0.42 -2.26
C ASN A 117 -5.79 -0.05 -0.83
N ARG A 118 -6.23 0.90 0.00
CA ARG A 118 -6.54 0.68 1.43
C ARG A 118 -7.98 0.21 1.67
N SER A 119 -8.83 0.24 0.66
CA SER A 119 -10.22 -0.18 0.77
C SER A 119 -10.45 -1.65 0.42
N ILE A 120 -9.43 -2.33 -0.09
CA ILE A 120 -9.49 -3.75 -0.44
C ILE A 120 -9.16 -4.58 0.79
N GLU A 121 -10.01 -5.56 1.10
CA GLU A 121 -9.72 -6.56 2.12
C GLU A 121 -8.61 -7.51 1.64
N PRO A 122 -7.47 -7.62 2.37
CA PRO A 122 -6.35 -8.44 1.96
C PRO A 122 -6.69 -9.93 1.98
N ARG A 123 -6.21 -10.67 0.96
CA ARG A 123 -6.38 -12.11 0.84
C ARG A 123 -5.03 -12.82 0.78
N PRO A 124 -4.97 -14.12 1.12
CA PRO A 124 -3.77 -14.92 0.92
C PRO A 124 -3.29 -14.84 -0.53
N GLY A 125 -2.01 -14.54 -0.72
CA GLY A 125 -1.39 -14.34 -2.04
C GLY A 125 -1.30 -12.90 -2.50
N ASP A 126 -2.03 -11.98 -1.89
CA ASP A 126 -1.91 -10.56 -2.20
C ASP A 126 -0.53 -10.01 -1.79
N ILE A 127 -0.03 -9.07 -2.58
CA ILE A 127 1.11 -8.25 -2.17
C ILE A 127 0.55 -7.08 -1.38
N VAL A 128 0.99 -6.94 -0.14
CA VAL A 128 0.44 -5.97 0.80
C VAL A 128 1.51 -5.00 1.30
N LEU A 129 1.11 -3.75 1.51
CA LEU A 129 1.85 -2.81 2.32
C LEU A 129 1.50 -3.10 3.78
N ALA A 130 2.48 -3.53 4.54
CA ALA A 130 2.35 -3.79 5.96
C ALA A 130 3.13 -2.77 6.78
N TYR A 131 2.55 -2.39 7.91
CA TYR A 131 3.21 -1.64 8.97
C TYR A 131 3.58 -2.60 10.09
N LEU A 132 4.82 -2.55 10.53
CA LEU A 132 5.34 -3.35 11.62
C LEU A 132 6.31 -2.54 12.46
N GLN A 133 6.02 -2.36 13.74
CA GLN A 133 6.90 -1.72 14.73
C GLN A 133 7.50 -0.37 14.30
N GLY A 134 6.74 0.45 13.58
CA GLY A 134 7.16 1.78 13.14
C GLY A 134 7.67 1.85 11.71
N GLU A 135 7.75 0.71 11.00
CA GLU A 135 8.28 0.63 9.65
C GLU A 135 7.26 0.08 8.66
N PHE A 136 7.38 0.49 7.39
CA PHE A 136 6.58 -0.05 6.30
C PHE A 136 7.39 -1.07 5.50
N THR A 137 6.74 -2.15 5.10
CA THR A 137 7.32 -3.17 4.23
C THR A 137 6.30 -3.68 3.22
N LEU A 138 6.77 -4.05 2.03
CA LEU A 138 5.96 -4.69 1.00
C LEU A 138 6.31 -6.17 0.96
N LYS A 139 5.31 -7.04 1.12
CA LYS A 139 5.49 -8.50 1.13
C LYS A 139 4.24 -9.19 0.60
N THR A 140 4.39 -10.46 0.23
CA THR A 140 3.26 -11.32 -0.08
C THR A 140 2.65 -11.84 1.21
N LEU A 141 1.35 -11.62 1.38
CA LEU A 141 0.58 -12.11 2.52
C LEU A 141 0.31 -13.59 2.36
N LYS A 142 0.63 -14.36 3.39
CA LYS A 142 0.22 -15.75 3.55
C LYS A 142 -0.33 -15.97 4.95
N PHE A 143 -0.95 -17.12 5.18
CA PHE A 143 -1.40 -17.52 6.50
C PHE A 143 -0.86 -18.90 6.83
N ALA A 144 -0.35 -19.07 8.04
CA ALA A 144 0.01 -20.37 8.61
C ALA A 144 -0.69 -20.51 9.96
N ASN A 145 -1.46 -21.57 10.12
CA ASN A 145 -2.25 -21.84 11.34
C ASN A 145 -3.15 -20.65 11.77
N GLY A 146 -3.70 -19.92 10.78
CA GLY A 146 -4.54 -18.76 11.03
C GLY A 146 -3.78 -17.46 11.38
N GLN A 147 -2.46 -17.51 11.46
CA GLN A 147 -1.62 -16.34 11.70
C GLN A 147 -1.06 -15.78 10.38
N PRO A 148 -0.98 -14.45 10.22
CA PRO A 148 -0.42 -13.82 9.03
C PRO A 148 1.09 -14.03 8.97
N GLU A 149 1.57 -14.32 7.77
CA GLU A 149 2.99 -14.35 7.43
C GLU A 149 3.24 -13.42 6.25
N LEU A 150 4.32 -12.66 6.32
CA LEU A 150 4.77 -11.74 5.26
C LEU A 150 5.98 -12.35 4.56
N HIS A 151 5.76 -12.80 3.33
CA HIS A 151 6.76 -13.50 2.55
C HIS A 151 7.47 -12.58 1.56
N PRO A 152 8.81 -12.54 1.55
CA PRO A 152 9.57 -11.92 0.46
C PRO A 152 9.39 -12.73 -0.83
N GLN A 153 9.58 -12.07 -1.95
CA GLN A 153 9.66 -12.68 -3.28
C GLN A 153 11.03 -12.36 -3.88
N ASN A 154 12.06 -13.00 -3.35
CA ASN A 154 13.43 -12.90 -3.82
C ASN A 154 14.15 -14.22 -3.56
N SER A 155 14.36 -15.00 -4.64
CA SER A 155 14.99 -16.33 -4.60
C SER A 155 16.48 -16.28 -4.30
N SER A 156 17.14 -15.12 -4.38
CA SER A 156 18.55 -14.94 -3.99
C SER A 156 18.79 -15.09 -2.47
N GLY A 157 17.74 -15.14 -1.66
CA GLY A 157 17.71 -15.90 -0.43
C GLY A 157 18.05 -15.20 0.87
N ASN A 158 18.22 -13.89 0.91
CA ASN A 158 18.66 -13.21 2.15
C ASN A 158 17.52 -12.57 2.97
N TYR A 159 16.26 -12.75 2.58
CA TYR A 159 15.13 -12.14 3.25
C TYR A 159 14.33 -13.17 4.06
N PRO A 160 14.22 -13.01 5.39
CA PRO A 160 13.43 -13.91 6.21
C PRO A 160 11.92 -13.67 6.01
N VAL A 161 11.13 -14.71 6.21
CA VAL A 161 9.68 -14.58 6.40
C VAL A 161 9.43 -13.85 7.71
N ILE A 162 8.62 -12.80 7.68
CA ILE A 162 8.22 -12.05 8.86
C ILE A 162 6.93 -12.65 9.40
N ARG A 163 6.92 -12.98 10.68
CA ARG A 163 5.78 -13.54 11.42
C ARG A 163 5.43 -12.58 12.55
N PRO A 164 4.46 -11.68 12.34
CA PRO A 164 4.04 -10.78 13.40
C PRO A 164 3.52 -11.56 14.61
N GLY A 165 4.02 -11.26 15.79
CA GLY A 165 3.56 -11.83 17.05
C GLY A 165 2.32 -11.12 17.58
N GLU A 166 1.71 -11.69 18.61
CA GLU A 166 0.49 -11.17 19.24
C GLU A 166 0.69 -9.75 19.83
N TYR A 167 1.91 -9.41 20.23
CA TYR A 167 2.25 -8.12 20.85
C TYR A 167 2.93 -7.14 19.89
N ASP A 168 3.12 -7.53 18.63
CA ASP A 168 3.72 -6.64 17.65
C ASP A 168 2.69 -5.58 17.19
N ASP A 169 3.17 -4.34 17.05
CA ASP A 169 2.37 -3.27 16.43
C ASP A 169 2.34 -3.50 14.91
N PHE A 170 1.45 -4.41 14.51
CA PHE A 170 1.30 -4.89 13.14
C PHE A 170 -0.05 -4.52 12.55
N GLN A 171 -0.03 -4.05 11.30
CA GLN A 171 -1.25 -3.82 10.52
C GLN A 171 -0.95 -3.93 9.02
N ILE A 172 -1.91 -4.45 8.27
CA ILE A 172 -1.92 -4.35 6.81
C ILE A 172 -2.57 -3.02 6.44
N GLU A 173 -1.84 -2.19 5.71
CA GLU A 173 -2.28 -0.83 5.35
C GLU A 173 -3.01 -0.81 4.01
N GLY A 174 -2.78 -1.79 3.15
CA GLY A 174 -3.49 -1.94 1.89
C GLY A 174 -2.87 -2.97 0.98
N VAL A 175 -3.54 -3.19 -0.13
CA VAL A 175 -3.18 -4.18 -1.16
C VAL A 175 -2.57 -3.47 -2.36
N LEU A 176 -1.49 -4.02 -2.92
CA LEU A 176 -0.91 -3.56 -4.18
C LEU A 176 -1.88 -3.84 -5.32
N VAL A 177 -2.28 -2.81 -6.04
CA VAL A 177 -3.20 -2.92 -7.20
C VAL A 177 -2.52 -2.66 -8.53
N GLY A 178 -1.32 -2.09 -8.50
CA GLY A 178 -0.54 -1.86 -9.69
C GLY A 178 0.83 -1.29 -9.40
N SER A 179 1.73 -1.38 -10.38
CA SER A 179 3.05 -0.78 -10.34
C SER A 179 3.41 -0.17 -11.69
N GLY A 180 4.26 0.83 -11.65
CA GLY A 180 4.78 1.47 -12.86
C GLY A 180 6.28 1.72 -12.76
N ARG A 181 6.99 1.55 -13.88
CA ARG A 181 8.43 1.78 -13.97
C ARG A 181 8.75 2.76 -15.08
N ARG A 182 9.62 3.71 -14.78
CA ARG A 182 10.17 4.61 -15.78
C ARG A 182 11.50 4.06 -16.29
N TYR A 183 11.62 3.87 -17.59
CA TYR A 183 12.84 3.33 -18.22
C TYR A 183 13.78 4.42 -18.74
N ARG A 184 13.27 5.64 -18.95
CA ARG A 184 14.07 6.77 -19.44
C ARG A 184 13.54 8.09 -18.88
N ASN A 185 14.43 8.95 -18.45
CA ASN A 185 14.14 10.34 -18.04
C ASN A 185 14.17 11.26 -19.27
#